data_ae3c31048a3b365e329d2d072acdac7f
#
_entry.id   ae3c31048a3b365e329d2d072acdac7f
#
_cell.length_a   1.000
_cell.length_b   1.000
_cell.length_c   1.000
_cell.angle_alpha   90.00
_cell.angle_beta   90.00
_cell.angle_gamma   90.00
#
_symmetry.space_group_name_H-M   'P 1'
#
loop_
_entity.id
_entity.type
_entity.pdbx_description
1 polymer ?
#
loop_
_entity_poly.entity_id
_entity_poly.type
_entity_poly.pdbx_seq_one_letter_code
_entity_poly.pdbx_strand_id
1 'polypeptide(L)'
;MRSRREFVRSMGASIAAASLAAESLAAQTTSAQRRAGSERLLVDNPRHPTPAPVGVDRLPLAWYKAQSKTLRDRARARGADAVLLQSDTNLVYFTGCFRGSGERTTWALLPVNEADTVYWFSPAIDRDLITSWWCTENDYYFCYPHAEGGFPNRGQLARGKRVDLWEWVLGKLAAGGLGDRTIALDRELGPSAQRTWSRVLPSARAIDVSDECLAMQMIKTPEEIALTQRAYRYFDHIHAFARDYILEHGTSTTDYQIGQALSSYGINLMMRDVKRDGKPHSAVGMDVTGNYVRTGVATAYPHPNQFFHAKVERGKPLYVNCDILLGGYGGEGYRNYILLPSTQQHDRMWQVVADTVQMIVEDTKPGAVCSEIAYKVHAYQIKQGMQELIYHRPGHGQGQNFVGHQPPFLALGDDTVIERGMTFSVEPGLYDAKAGIGINPSDRLVVLDDRAVLMSRIPFTKEWSYLKV
;
A
#
# COMPACT_ATOMS: atom_id res chain seq x y z
N MET A 1 26.09 42.44 30.78
CA MET A 1 24.96 43.17 30.16
C MET A 1 24.68 42.59 28.79
N ARG A 2 23.53 41.93 28.57
CA ARG A 2 23.15 41.45 27.22
C ARG A 2 22.84 42.65 26.33
N SER A 3 23.28 42.62 25.10
CA SER A 3 23.09 43.73 24.15
C SER A 3 21.61 43.88 23.77
N ARG A 4 21.21 45.13 23.47
CA ARG A 4 19.82 45.45 23.06
C ARG A 4 19.38 44.60 21.83
N ARG A 5 20.31 44.14 20.99
CA ARG A 5 20.05 43.26 19.84
C ARG A 5 19.73 41.80 20.25
N GLU A 6 20.38 41.29 21.31
CA GLU A 6 20.08 39.94 21.83
C GLU A 6 18.73 39.88 22.53
N PHE A 7 18.36 40.97 23.24
CA PHE A 7 17.07 41.09 23.88
C PHE A 7 15.93 41.14 22.86
N VAL A 8 16.06 41.91 21.79
CA VAL A 8 15.05 41.99 20.71
C VAL A 8 14.92 40.67 19.95
N ARG A 9 16.05 39.95 19.69
CA ARG A 9 16.03 38.61 19.09
C ARG A 9 15.33 37.57 19.98
N SER A 10 15.57 37.63 21.29
CA SER A 10 14.92 36.68 22.23
C SER A 10 13.41 36.95 22.38
N MET A 11 12.97 38.20 22.37
CA MET A 11 11.54 38.54 22.37
C MET A 11 10.86 38.17 21.05
N GLY A 12 11.49 38.39 19.90
CA GLY A 12 10.96 38.01 18.61
C GLY A 12 10.80 36.48 18.47
N ALA A 13 11.77 35.71 18.95
CA ALA A 13 11.69 34.25 18.97
C ALA A 13 10.62 33.72 19.94
N SER A 14 10.43 34.37 21.09
CA SER A 14 9.41 33.99 22.07
C SER A 14 7.98 34.30 21.58
N ILE A 15 7.79 35.43 20.88
CA ILE A 15 6.50 35.82 20.30
C ILE A 15 6.15 34.89 19.13
N ALA A 16 7.11 34.56 18.27
CA ALA A 16 6.90 33.61 17.16
C ALA A 16 6.57 32.18 17.67
N ALA A 17 7.27 31.72 18.72
CA ALA A 17 7.01 30.42 19.34
C ALA A 17 5.63 30.39 20.04
N ALA A 18 5.21 31.48 20.69
CA ALA A 18 3.91 31.60 21.31
C ALA A 18 2.76 31.67 20.28
N SER A 19 2.99 32.35 19.14
CA SER A 19 2.04 32.41 18.03
C SER A 19 1.86 31.04 17.38
N LEU A 20 2.97 30.33 17.07
CA LEU A 20 2.93 28.97 16.53
C LEU A 20 2.30 27.96 17.51
N ALA A 21 2.53 28.12 18.80
CA ALA A 21 1.92 27.29 19.84
C ALA A 21 0.42 27.58 19.96
N ALA A 22 -0.01 28.84 19.88
CA ALA A 22 -1.42 29.25 19.91
C ALA A 22 -2.17 28.80 18.65
N GLU A 23 -1.57 28.89 17.47
CA GLU A 23 -2.13 28.36 16.21
C GLU A 23 -2.22 26.84 16.23
N SER A 24 -1.21 26.15 16.76
CA SER A 24 -1.23 24.70 16.96
C SER A 24 -2.31 24.29 17.96
N LEU A 25 -2.50 25.02 19.06
CA LEU A 25 -3.52 24.75 20.06
C LEU A 25 -4.94 25.05 19.53
N ALA A 26 -5.10 26.15 18.78
CA ALA A 26 -6.35 26.49 18.09
C ALA A 26 -6.70 25.45 17.00
N ALA A 27 -5.70 24.97 16.24
CA ALA A 27 -5.87 23.90 15.28
C ALA A 27 -6.26 22.57 15.96
N GLN A 28 -5.71 22.27 17.12
CA GLN A 28 -6.04 21.08 17.90
C GLN A 28 -7.45 21.16 18.52
N THR A 29 -7.87 22.34 19.01
CA THR A 29 -9.22 22.55 19.59
C THR A 29 -10.29 22.49 18.50
N THR A 30 -10.05 23.12 17.34
CA THR A 30 -10.94 23.02 16.17
C THR A 30 -11.00 21.60 15.62
N SER A 31 -9.87 20.86 15.61
CA SER A 31 -9.86 19.45 15.17
C SER A 31 -10.68 18.54 16.10
N ALA A 32 -10.67 18.79 17.40
CA ALA A 32 -11.48 18.03 18.37
C ALA A 32 -12.98 18.31 18.24
N GLN A 33 -13.37 19.56 17.99
CA GLN A 33 -14.76 19.92 17.69
C GLN A 33 -15.24 19.40 16.35
N ARG A 34 -14.36 19.32 15.34
CA ARG A 34 -14.64 18.73 14.00
C ARG A 34 -14.85 17.22 14.05
N ARG A 35 -14.14 16.49 14.94
CA ARG A 35 -14.31 15.04 15.12
C ARG A 35 -15.74 14.62 15.42
N ALA A 36 -16.54 15.48 16.05
CA ALA A 36 -17.95 15.23 16.29
C ALA A 36 -18.84 15.35 15.02
N GLY A 37 -18.33 15.90 13.90
CA GLY A 37 -19.06 16.15 12.67
C GLY A 37 -19.30 14.88 11.85
N SER A 38 -18.39 14.59 10.94
CA SER A 38 -18.52 13.45 10.01
C SER A 38 -18.23 12.09 10.64
N GLU A 39 -17.46 12.01 11.72
CA GLU A 39 -17.22 10.74 12.44
C GLU A 39 -18.52 10.10 12.95
N ARG A 40 -19.55 10.90 13.28
CA ARG A 40 -20.86 10.39 13.69
C ARG A 40 -21.63 9.65 12.59
N LEU A 41 -21.24 9.84 11.33
CA LEU A 41 -21.83 9.19 10.17
C LEU A 41 -21.16 7.84 9.85
N LEU A 42 -20.04 7.52 10.51
CA LEU A 42 -19.39 6.23 10.37
C LEU A 42 -20.32 5.14 10.87
N VAL A 43 -20.50 4.11 10.06
CA VAL A 43 -21.38 3.00 10.40
C VAL A 43 -20.64 1.95 11.22
N ASP A 44 -21.29 1.43 12.26
CA ASP A 44 -20.81 0.22 12.90
C ASP A 44 -21.10 -0.97 11.99
N ASN A 45 -20.05 -1.70 11.65
CA ASN A 45 -20.19 -2.94 10.90
C ASN A 45 -20.06 -4.13 11.87
N PRO A 46 -21.17 -4.61 12.48
CA PRO A 46 -21.13 -5.72 13.43
C PRO A 46 -20.72 -7.05 12.77
N ARG A 47 -20.71 -7.10 11.42
CA ARG A 47 -20.24 -8.24 10.63
C ARG A 47 -18.73 -8.27 10.45
N HIS A 48 -18.07 -7.23 10.91
CA HIS A 48 -16.64 -7.06 10.80
C HIS A 48 -16.02 -7.19 12.20
N PRO A 49 -15.61 -8.39 12.60
CA PRO A 49 -14.96 -8.57 13.88
C PRO A 49 -13.67 -7.73 13.84
N THR A 50 -13.46 -6.94 14.89
CA THR A 50 -12.20 -6.22 15.04
C THR A 50 -11.25 -7.09 15.84
N PRO A 51 -10.33 -7.86 15.21
CA PRO A 51 -9.34 -8.62 15.95
C PRO A 51 -8.41 -7.68 16.71
N ALA A 52 -7.88 -8.17 17.81
CA ALA A 52 -6.85 -7.44 18.53
C ALA A 52 -5.66 -7.16 17.59
N PRO A 53 -5.07 -5.96 17.61
CA PRO A 53 -3.88 -5.66 16.81
C PRO A 53 -2.74 -6.59 17.21
N VAL A 54 -2.09 -7.22 16.24
CA VAL A 54 -0.96 -8.13 16.46
C VAL A 54 0.37 -7.44 16.66
N GLY A 55 0.49 -6.18 16.35
CA GLY A 55 1.70 -5.38 16.49
C GLY A 55 1.37 -3.91 16.57
N VAL A 56 2.36 -3.12 16.92
CA VAL A 56 2.20 -1.66 16.97
C VAL A 56 2.39 -1.06 15.59
N ASP A 57 3.34 -1.58 14.83
CA ASP A 57 3.83 -0.98 13.59
C ASP A 57 4.05 -2.00 12.44
N ARG A 58 4.18 -3.29 12.73
CA ARG A 58 4.33 -4.37 11.75
C ARG A 58 4.01 -5.71 12.37
N LEU A 59 4.00 -6.75 11.57
CA LEU A 59 3.87 -8.12 12.06
C LEU A 59 5.11 -8.53 12.88
N PRO A 60 4.97 -9.42 13.87
CA PRO A 60 6.09 -9.86 14.69
C PRO A 60 7.07 -10.74 13.88
N LEU A 61 8.34 -10.76 14.27
CA LEU A 61 9.38 -11.57 13.62
C LEU A 61 8.99 -13.06 13.51
N ALA A 62 8.31 -13.58 14.51
CA ALA A 62 7.85 -14.98 14.50
C ALA A 62 6.89 -15.27 13.32
N TRP A 63 6.06 -14.31 12.92
CA TRP A 63 5.19 -14.43 11.76
C TRP A 63 6.02 -14.54 10.47
N TYR A 64 7.00 -13.65 10.26
CA TYR A 64 7.88 -13.68 9.08
C TYR A 64 8.66 -14.99 9.00
N LYS A 65 9.19 -15.47 10.15
CA LYS A 65 9.86 -16.77 10.21
C LYS A 65 8.93 -17.93 9.85
N ALA A 66 7.67 -17.89 10.27
CA ALA A 66 6.67 -18.90 9.90
C ALA A 66 6.35 -18.89 8.41
N GLN A 67 6.17 -17.71 7.79
CA GLN A 67 5.97 -17.59 6.33
C GLN A 67 7.20 -18.08 5.56
N SER A 68 8.39 -17.66 5.95
CA SER A 68 9.64 -18.16 5.37
C SER A 68 9.80 -19.67 5.49
N LYS A 69 9.42 -20.25 6.64
CA LYS A 69 9.43 -21.71 6.81
C LYS A 69 8.49 -22.39 5.84
N THR A 70 7.28 -21.88 5.68
CA THR A 70 6.30 -22.44 4.73
C THR A 70 6.84 -22.40 3.29
N LEU A 71 7.46 -21.28 2.89
CA LEU A 71 8.09 -21.17 1.56
C LEU A 71 9.25 -22.19 1.40
N ARG A 72 10.13 -22.31 2.41
CA ARG A 72 11.22 -23.31 2.41
C ARG A 72 10.69 -24.74 2.29
N ASP A 73 9.60 -25.07 3.00
CA ASP A 73 8.98 -26.40 2.96
C ASP A 73 8.41 -26.70 1.56
N ARG A 74 7.75 -25.73 0.92
CA ARG A 74 7.26 -25.84 -0.47
C ARG A 74 8.42 -26.00 -1.47
N ALA A 75 9.46 -25.19 -1.36
CA ALA A 75 10.64 -25.26 -2.20
C ALA A 75 11.39 -26.60 -2.03
N ARG A 76 11.54 -27.07 -0.78
CA ARG A 76 12.14 -28.39 -0.48
C ARG A 76 11.34 -29.53 -1.11
N ALA A 77 10.02 -29.48 -1.07
CA ALA A 77 9.16 -30.48 -1.70
C ALA A 77 9.38 -30.57 -3.23
N ARG A 78 9.87 -29.48 -3.85
CA ARG A 78 10.28 -29.42 -5.27
C ARG A 78 11.77 -29.72 -5.48
N GLY A 79 12.48 -30.15 -4.44
CA GLY A 79 13.88 -30.54 -4.48
C GLY A 79 14.87 -29.38 -4.39
N ALA A 80 14.47 -28.19 -3.94
CA ALA A 80 15.38 -27.08 -3.71
C ALA A 80 16.20 -27.24 -2.43
N ASP A 81 17.44 -26.77 -2.46
CA ASP A 81 18.36 -26.68 -1.33
C ASP A 81 18.27 -25.29 -0.64
N ALA A 82 17.90 -24.27 -1.41
CA ALA A 82 17.73 -22.90 -0.92
C ALA A 82 16.69 -22.12 -1.74
N VAL A 83 16.15 -21.04 -1.17
CA VAL A 83 15.34 -20.03 -1.87
C VAL A 83 16.14 -18.73 -1.94
N LEU A 84 16.27 -18.14 -3.10
CA LEU A 84 16.86 -16.81 -3.30
C LEU A 84 15.76 -15.82 -3.65
N LEU A 85 15.46 -14.92 -2.72
CA LEU A 85 14.49 -13.83 -2.90
C LEU A 85 15.18 -12.61 -3.49
N GLN A 86 14.52 -11.96 -4.45
CA GLN A 86 14.98 -10.74 -5.10
C GLN A 86 13.87 -9.70 -5.26
N SER A 87 12.62 -10.13 -5.40
CA SER A 87 11.47 -9.22 -5.48
C SER A 87 11.33 -8.40 -4.20
N ASP A 88 11.22 -7.08 -4.31
CA ASP A 88 11.07 -6.20 -3.15
C ASP A 88 9.84 -6.59 -2.30
N THR A 89 8.73 -6.97 -2.95
CA THR A 89 7.53 -7.45 -2.25
C THR A 89 7.79 -8.73 -1.47
N ASN A 90 8.47 -9.72 -2.09
CA ASN A 90 8.79 -10.99 -1.43
C ASN A 90 9.83 -10.81 -0.33
N LEU A 91 10.83 -9.94 -0.52
CA LEU A 91 11.78 -9.59 0.55
C LEU A 91 11.05 -9.06 1.79
N VAL A 92 10.10 -8.14 1.62
CA VAL A 92 9.29 -7.64 2.75
C VAL A 92 8.39 -8.73 3.31
N TYR A 93 7.65 -9.47 2.46
CA TYR A 93 6.67 -10.46 2.91
C TYR A 93 7.31 -11.61 3.68
N PHE A 94 8.44 -12.14 3.23
CA PHE A 94 9.06 -13.30 3.85
C PHE A 94 10.07 -12.96 4.94
N THR A 95 10.61 -11.74 4.96
CA THR A 95 11.65 -11.39 5.96
C THR A 95 11.24 -10.27 6.91
N GLY A 96 10.29 -9.42 6.56
CA GLY A 96 9.94 -8.24 7.32
C GLY A 96 10.98 -7.12 7.24
N CYS A 97 11.91 -7.18 6.31
CA CYS A 97 12.90 -6.14 6.09
C CYS A 97 12.36 -5.09 5.13
N PHE A 98 11.92 -3.97 5.67
CA PHE A 98 11.45 -2.81 4.89
C PHE A 98 12.66 -1.95 4.52
N ARG A 99 12.98 -1.92 3.25
CA ARG A 99 14.06 -1.10 2.68
C ARG A 99 13.55 -0.27 1.50
N GLY A 100 14.27 0.77 1.15
CA GLY A 100 14.01 1.51 -0.07
C GLY A 100 14.29 0.65 -1.30
N SER A 101 13.40 0.72 -2.30
CA SER A 101 13.65 0.17 -3.64
C SER A 101 14.47 1.16 -4.47
N GLY A 102 14.98 0.71 -5.62
CA GLY A 102 15.70 1.56 -6.56
C GLY A 102 16.71 0.77 -7.38
N GLU A 103 17.74 1.46 -7.86
CA GLU A 103 18.79 0.87 -8.68
C GLU A 103 19.69 -0.14 -7.94
N ARG A 104 19.59 -0.23 -6.60
CA ARG A 104 20.41 -1.07 -5.73
C ARG A 104 19.71 -2.38 -5.42
N THR A 105 20.03 -3.44 -6.14
CA THR A 105 19.41 -4.75 -5.91
C THR A 105 19.87 -5.35 -4.59
N THR A 106 18.96 -6.01 -3.89
CA THR A 106 19.21 -6.78 -2.68
C THR A 106 18.65 -8.18 -2.87
N TRP A 107 19.33 -9.16 -2.29
CA TRP A 107 18.90 -10.56 -2.28
C TRP A 107 18.90 -11.08 -0.86
N ALA A 108 17.98 -12.00 -0.57
CA ALA A 108 17.96 -12.78 0.66
C ALA A 108 17.97 -14.27 0.31
N LEU A 109 18.94 -14.99 0.80
CA LEU A 109 19.05 -16.44 0.64
C LEU A 109 18.51 -17.14 1.88
N LEU A 110 17.60 -18.06 1.67
CA LEU A 110 16.92 -18.85 2.69
C LEU A 110 17.26 -20.33 2.48
N PRO A 111 18.25 -20.92 3.18
CA PRO A 111 18.52 -22.36 3.12
C PRO A 111 17.29 -23.14 3.59
N VAL A 112 16.90 -24.21 2.85
CA VAL A 112 15.64 -24.90 3.18
C VAL A 112 15.69 -25.72 4.47
N ASN A 113 16.89 -26.11 4.92
CA ASN A 113 17.10 -26.91 6.12
C ASN A 113 17.43 -26.08 7.38
N GLU A 114 17.48 -24.74 7.26
CA GLU A 114 17.89 -23.82 8.33
C GLU A 114 16.80 -22.76 8.56
N ALA A 115 15.81 -23.10 9.36
CA ALA A 115 14.59 -22.29 9.51
C ALA A 115 14.82 -20.85 10.02
N ASP A 116 15.87 -20.63 10.82
CA ASP A 116 16.19 -19.35 11.42
C ASP A 116 17.25 -18.53 10.68
N THR A 117 17.81 -19.10 9.61
CA THR A 117 18.92 -18.52 8.86
C THR A 117 18.42 -17.68 7.69
N VAL A 118 18.99 -16.50 7.53
CA VAL A 118 18.88 -15.66 6.33
C VAL A 118 20.22 -15.00 6.03
N TYR A 119 20.71 -15.22 4.82
CA TYR A 119 21.92 -14.57 4.32
C TYR A 119 21.51 -13.45 3.36
N TRP A 120 22.11 -12.28 3.55
CA TRP A 120 21.80 -11.11 2.75
C TRP A 120 22.95 -10.77 1.80
N PHE A 121 22.57 -10.30 0.62
CA PHE A 121 23.48 -9.71 -0.37
C PHE A 121 22.94 -8.32 -0.71
N SER A 122 23.56 -7.25 -0.20
CA SER A 122 22.94 -5.94 -0.15
C SER A 122 23.92 -4.81 -0.52
N PRO A 123 23.43 -3.58 -0.78
CA PRO A 123 24.31 -2.42 -0.84
C PRO A 123 24.78 -2.01 0.56
N ALA A 124 25.98 -1.45 0.67
CA ALA A 124 26.55 -0.98 1.93
C ALA A 124 25.70 0.08 2.64
N ILE A 125 24.91 0.84 1.89
CA ILE A 125 24.01 1.87 2.46
C ILE A 125 22.91 1.24 3.34
N ASP A 126 22.48 0.02 3.06
CA ASP A 126 21.41 -0.68 3.79
C ASP A 126 21.95 -1.67 4.84
N ARG A 127 23.28 -1.79 5.00
CA ARG A 127 23.89 -2.79 5.89
C ARG A 127 23.37 -2.72 7.33
N ASP A 128 23.26 -1.52 7.88
CA ASP A 128 22.87 -1.32 9.28
C ASP A 128 21.36 -1.55 9.48
N LEU A 129 20.53 -1.21 8.46
CA LEU A 129 19.12 -1.53 8.41
C LEU A 129 18.90 -3.05 8.43
N ILE A 130 19.60 -3.78 7.56
CA ILE A 130 19.46 -5.23 7.42
C ILE A 130 19.94 -5.93 8.68
N THR A 131 21.11 -5.55 9.25
CA THR A 131 21.64 -6.17 10.46
C THR A 131 20.86 -5.81 11.72
N SER A 132 20.06 -4.75 11.71
CA SER A 132 19.19 -4.35 12.82
C SER A 132 17.96 -5.23 13.00
N TRP A 133 17.68 -6.13 12.06
CA TRP A 133 16.50 -6.98 12.05
C TRP A 133 16.88 -8.46 11.97
N TRP A 134 16.28 -9.24 11.11
CA TRP A 134 16.57 -10.65 10.93
C TRP A 134 17.70 -10.84 9.92
N CYS A 135 18.91 -11.07 10.41
CA CYS A 135 20.11 -11.21 9.61
C CYS A 135 21.07 -12.19 10.28
N THR A 136 21.39 -13.29 9.60
CA THR A 136 22.47 -14.21 10.04
C THR A 136 23.82 -13.65 9.58
N GLU A 137 23.94 -13.29 8.31
CA GLU A 137 25.11 -12.67 7.72
C GLU A 137 24.68 -11.74 6.56
N ASN A 138 25.42 -10.65 6.37
CA ASN A 138 25.22 -9.71 5.26
C ASN A 138 26.54 -9.50 4.52
N ASP A 139 26.64 -10.09 3.32
CA ASP A 139 27.70 -9.75 2.38
C ASP A 139 27.24 -8.57 1.52
N TYR A 140 28.06 -7.54 1.36
CA TYR A 140 27.62 -6.33 0.69
C TYR A 140 28.61 -5.80 -0.35
N TYR A 141 28.04 -5.24 -1.42
CA TYR A 141 28.76 -4.38 -2.35
C TYR A 141 28.65 -2.91 -1.90
N PHE A 142 29.61 -2.06 -2.32
CA PHE A 142 29.63 -0.70 -1.75
C PHE A 142 28.54 0.19 -2.30
N CYS A 143 28.42 0.34 -3.62
CA CYS A 143 27.47 1.24 -4.27
C CYS A 143 27.01 0.68 -5.62
N TYR A 144 26.15 1.39 -6.31
CA TYR A 144 25.79 1.05 -7.69
C TYR A 144 26.00 2.29 -8.58
N PRO A 145 26.76 2.18 -9.71
CA PRO A 145 27.55 1.02 -10.13
C PRO A 145 28.68 0.70 -9.15
N HIS A 146 28.92 -0.59 -8.91
CA HIS A 146 30.03 -1.06 -8.06
C HIS A 146 31.29 -1.30 -8.88
N ALA A 147 32.44 -0.81 -8.39
CA ALA A 147 33.76 -1.06 -8.97
C ALA A 147 34.48 -2.16 -8.20
N GLU A 148 35.09 -3.09 -8.90
CA GLU A 148 35.92 -4.13 -8.30
C GLU A 148 36.99 -3.51 -7.37
N GLY A 149 37.06 -4.00 -6.11
CA GLY A 149 37.94 -3.44 -5.07
C GLY A 149 37.55 -2.05 -4.56
N GLY A 150 36.41 -1.48 -4.99
CA GLY A 150 35.95 -0.15 -4.60
C GLY A 150 35.15 -0.15 -3.30
N PHE A 151 35.84 -0.12 -2.15
CA PHE A 151 35.22 -0.04 -0.81
C PHE A 151 35.79 1.13 0.00
N PRO A 152 35.39 2.39 -0.31
CA PRO A 152 35.89 3.57 0.40
C PRO A 152 35.73 3.49 1.92
N ASN A 153 34.63 2.86 2.40
CA ASN A 153 34.40 2.62 3.82
C ASN A 153 35.36 1.61 4.48
N ARG A 154 36.23 0.97 3.69
CA ARG A 154 37.33 0.11 4.14
C ARG A 154 38.68 0.67 3.73
N GLY A 155 38.73 1.93 3.28
CA GLY A 155 39.96 2.57 2.80
C GLY A 155 40.41 2.15 1.40
N GLN A 156 39.55 1.44 0.64
CA GLN A 156 39.87 0.91 -0.70
C GLN A 156 39.28 1.81 -1.79
N LEU A 157 40.15 2.58 -2.46
CA LEU A 157 39.76 3.54 -3.52
C LEU A 157 40.16 3.01 -4.92
N ALA A 158 39.74 1.82 -5.25
CA ALA A 158 40.03 1.23 -6.56
C ALA A 158 39.09 1.82 -7.65
N ARG A 159 39.68 2.07 -8.84
CA ARG A 159 38.97 2.37 -10.09
C ARG A 159 38.89 1.12 -10.97
N GLY A 160 38.46 0.01 -10.35
CA GLY A 160 38.33 -1.29 -11.01
C GLY A 160 37.20 -1.34 -12.05
N LYS A 161 37.08 -2.50 -12.71
CA LYS A 161 35.98 -2.74 -13.63
C LYS A 161 34.63 -2.67 -12.90
N ARG A 162 33.60 -2.28 -13.64
CA ARG A 162 32.22 -2.39 -13.13
C ARG A 162 31.89 -3.85 -12.86
N VAL A 163 31.39 -4.13 -11.67
CA VAL A 163 30.92 -5.45 -11.26
C VAL A 163 29.48 -5.63 -11.76
N ASP A 164 29.20 -6.74 -12.43
CA ASP A 164 27.85 -7.23 -12.65
C ASP A 164 27.35 -7.83 -11.33
N LEU A 165 26.34 -7.21 -10.73
CA LEU A 165 25.85 -7.62 -9.41
C LEU A 165 25.14 -8.99 -9.44
N TRP A 166 24.52 -9.36 -10.57
CA TRP A 166 23.95 -10.70 -10.70
C TRP A 166 25.05 -11.77 -10.76
N GLU A 167 26.09 -11.54 -11.53
CA GLU A 167 27.26 -12.40 -11.54
C GLU A 167 27.93 -12.49 -10.16
N TRP A 168 28.04 -11.35 -9.47
CA TRP A 168 28.63 -11.28 -8.14
C TRP A 168 27.85 -12.15 -7.13
N VAL A 169 26.53 -12.03 -7.07
CA VAL A 169 25.73 -12.84 -6.13
C VAL A 169 25.82 -14.33 -6.48
N LEU A 170 25.76 -14.69 -7.76
CA LEU A 170 25.92 -16.08 -8.18
C LEU A 170 27.30 -16.65 -7.80
N GLY A 171 28.36 -15.86 -7.91
CA GLY A 171 29.69 -16.22 -7.41
C GLY A 171 29.72 -16.44 -5.90
N LYS A 172 28.97 -15.66 -5.13
CA LYS A 172 28.81 -15.87 -3.68
C LYS A 172 28.06 -17.17 -3.37
N LEU A 173 26.99 -17.48 -4.13
CA LEU A 173 26.29 -18.76 -3.99
C LEU A 173 27.18 -19.95 -4.28
N ALA A 174 28.01 -19.88 -5.35
CA ALA A 174 29.00 -20.91 -5.68
C ALA A 174 30.00 -21.12 -4.53
N ALA A 175 30.58 -20.02 -4.02
CA ALA A 175 31.53 -20.05 -2.90
C ALA A 175 30.91 -20.58 -1.61
N GLY A 176 29.61 -20.37 -1.41
CA GLY A 176 28.80 -20.87 -0.30
C GLY A 176 28.32 -22.31 -0.44
N GLY A 177 28.85 -23.08 -1.46
CA GLY A 177 28.54 -24.49 -1.63
C GLY A 177 27.25 -24.80 -2.39
N LEU A 178 26.68 -23.80 -3.10
CA LEU A 178 25.45 -23.96 -3.89
C LEU A 178 25.73 -24.12 -5.40
N GLY A 179 27.00 -24.33 -5.79
CA GLY A 179 27.41 -24.39 -7.20
C GLY A 179 26.87 -25.58 -8.00
N ASP A 180 26.41 -26.64 -7.33
CA ASP A 180 25.83 -27.85 -7.91
C ASP A 180 24.44 -28.19 -7.33
N ARG A 181 23.81 -27.22 -6.66
CA ARG A 181 22.56 -27.39 -5.92
C ARG A 181 21.35 -26.87 -6.71
N THR A 182 20.16 -27.22 -6.25
CA THR A 182 18.91 -26.65 -6.77
C THR A 182 18.51 -25.42 -5.95
N ILE A 183 18.40 -24.26 -6.62
CA ILE A 183 18.05 -23.00 -6.00
C ILE A 183 16.68 -22.56 -6.53
N ALA A 184 15.72 -22.34 -5.63
CA ALA A 184 14.44 -21.78 -5.96
C ALA A 184 14.55 -20.24 -6.06
N LEU A 185 13.98 -19.67 -7.10
CA LEU A 185 13.96 -18.23 -7.37
C LEU A 185 12.54 -17.70 -7.28
N ASP A 186 12.36 -16.56 -6.68
CA ASP A 186 11.05 -15.91 -6.52
C ASP A 186 10.57 -15.15 -7.76
N ARG A 187 11.23 -15.38 -8.87
CA ARG A 187 10.87 -14.87 -10.21
C ARG A 187 11.57 -15.65 -11.30
N GLU A 188 10.98 -15.70 -12.47
CA GLU A 188 11.58 -16.25 -13.66
C GLU A 188 12.83 -15.45 -14.10
N LEU A 189 13.86 -16.15 -14.57
CA LEU A 189 15.05 -15.52 -15.11
C LEU A 189 14.83 -15.12 -16.58
N GLY A 190 14.96 -13.85 -16.86
CA GLY A 190 15.02 -13.37 -18.24
C GLY A 190 16.27 -13.88 -18.98
N PRO A 191 16.29 -13.84 -20.33
CA PRO A 191 17.35 -14.46 -21.14
C PRO A 191 18.79 -14.06 -20.80
N SER A 192 19.01 -12.80 -20.39
CA SER A 192 20.34 -12.34 -19.98
C SER A 192 20.77 -12.91 -18.64
N ALA A 193 19.87 -12.90 -17.65
CA ALA A 193 20.13 -13.47 -16.34
C ALA A 193 20.36 -14.99 -16.42
N GLN A 194 19.62 -15.69 -17.29
CA GLN A 194 19.79 -17.11 -17.53
C GLN A 194 21.17 -17.43 -18.14
N ARG A 195 21.65 -16.61 -19.10
CA ARG A 195 23.01 -16.80 -19.64
C ARG A 195 24.10 -16.65 -18.59
N THR A 196 23.96 -15.63 -17.73
CA THR A 196 24.89 -15.42 -16.61
C THR A 196 24.83 -16.58 -15.62
N TRP A 197 23.62 -17.05 -15.27
CA TRP A 197 23.43 -18.24 -14.45
C TRP A 197 24.19 -19.47 -15.02
N SER A 198 23.92 -19.83 -16.28
CA SER A 198 24.52 -21.00 -16.91
C SER A 198 26.05 -20.91 -17.01
N ARG A 199 26.62 -19.71 -17.07
CA ARG A 199 28.07 -19.49 -17.08
C ARG A 199 28.69 -19.59 -15.68
N VAL A 200 28.05 -19.04 -14.67
CA VAL A 200 28.62 -18.95 -13.30
C VAL A 200 28.29 -20.19 -12.46
N LEU A 201 27.09 -20.75 -12.66
CA LEU A 201 26.60 -21.93 -11.95
C LEU A 201 26.19 -23.03 -12.93
N PRO A 202 27.14 -23.57 -13.72
CA PRO A 202 26.84 -24.51 -14.82
C PRO A 202 26.24 -25.85 -14.35
N SER A 203 26.47 -26.24 -13.10
CA SER A 203 25.96 -27.46 -12.49
C SER A 203 24.78 -27.26 -11.58
N ALA A 204 24.42 -26.02 -11.27
CA ALA A 204 23.27 -25.70 -10.40
C ALA A 204 21.97 -25.64 -11.22
N ARG A 205 20.87 -26.03 -10.60
CA ARG A 205 19.55 -25.96 -11.18
C ARG A 205 18.75 -24.78 -10.58
N ALA A 206 18.16 -23.94 -11.43
CA ALA A 206 17.17 -22.96 -11.01
C ALA A 206 15.75 -23.52 -11.16
N ILE A 207 14.90 -23.30 -10.16
CA ILE A 207 13.46 -23.55 -10.25
C ILE A 207 12.70 -22.26 -9.86
N ASP A 208 11.62 -21.97 -10.57
CA ASP A 208 10.78 -20.82 -10.28
C ASP A 208 9.74 -21.18 -9.20
N VAL A 209 9.60 -20.33 -8.15
CA VAL A 209 8.62 -20.42 -7.07
C VAL A 209 7.81 -19.14 -6.94
N SER A 210 7.73 -18.33 -8.00
CA SER A 210 6.95 -17.09 -7.99
C SER A 210 5.46 -17.34 -7.73
N ASP A 211 4.90 -18.41 -8.30
CA ASP A 211 3.51 -18.80 -8.09
C ASP A 211 3.25 -19.22 -6.64
N GLU A 212 4.17 -19.94 -6.00
CA GLU A 212 4.07 -20.28 -4.57
C GLU A 212 4.13 -19.03 -3.70
N CYS A 213 5.01 -18.07 -4.02
CA CYS A 213 5.08 -16.80 -3.31
C CYS A 213 3.78 -16.01 -3.44
N LEU A 214 3.23 -15.94 -4.66
CA LEU A 214 1.96 -15.27 -4.92
C LEU A 214 0.79 -15.95 -4.22
N ALA A 215 0.67 -17.27 -4.32
CA ALA A 215 -0.39 -18.04 -3.68
C ALA A 215 -0.40 -17.85 -2.15
N MET A 216 0.78 -17.75 -1.52
CA MET A 216 0.88 -17.43 -0.09
C MET A 216 0.40 -16.02 0.25
N GLN A 217 0.61 -15.05 -0.65
CA GLN A 217 0.17 -13.67 -0.45
C GLN A 217 -1.32 -13.46 -0.76
N MET A 218 -1.91 -14.28 -1.62
CA MET A 218 -3.33 -14.17 -1.98
C MET A 218 -4.25 -14.45 -0.80
N ILE A 219 -3.93 -15.46 0.01
CA ILE A 219 -4.72 -15.85 1.20
C ILE A 219 -4.10 -15.20 2.44
N LYS A 220 -4.75 -14.17 2.96
CA LYS A 220 -4.26 -13.44 4.14
C LYS A 220 -4.44 -14.23 5.42
N THR A 221 -3.40 -14.23 6.24
CA THR A 221 -3.48 -14.78 7.60
C THR A 221 -4.35 -13.86 8.49
N PRO A 222 -4.86 -14.37 9.62
CA PRO A 222 -5.60 -13.55 10.59
C PRO A 222 -4.82 -12.32 11.06
N GLU A 223 -3.48 -12.44 11.18
CA GLU A 223 -2.59 -11.35 11.59
C GLU A 223 -2.50 -10.25 10.51
N GLU A 224 -2.40 -10.62 9.24
CA GLU A 224 -2.41 -9.68 8.12
C GLU A 224 -3.74 -8.93 8.06
N ILE A 225 -4.86 -9.65 8.21
CA ILE A 225 -6.20 -9.05 8.25
C ILE A 225 -6.30 -8.08 9.43
N ALA A 226 -5.84 -8.45 10.63
CA ALA A 226 -5.87 -7.60 11.82
C ALA A 226 -5.07 -6.29 11.63
N LEU A 227 -3.88 -6.38 11.04
CA LEU A 227 -3.04 -5.20 10.77
C LEU A 227 -3.67 -4.29 9.70
N THR A 228 -4.24 -4.89 8.63
CA THR A 228 -5.00 -4.16 7.61
C THR A 228 -6.20 -3.43 8.21
N GLN A 229 -6.97 -4.09 9.06
CA GLN A 229 -8.10 -3.46 9.75
C GLN A 229 -7.67 -2.31 10.65
N ARG A 230 -6.50 -2.42 11.28
CA ARG A 230 -5.95 -1.33 12.07
C ARG A 230 -5.64 -0.12 11.18
N ALA A 231 -5.08 -0.31 9.98
CA ALA A 231 -4.86 0.76 9.02
C ALA A 231 -6.19 1.40 8.60
N TYR A 232 -7.22 0.60 8.35
CA TYR A 232 -8.54 1.10 7.95
C TYR A 232 -9.29 1.87 9.06
N ARG A 233 -8.96 1.69 10.33
CA ARG A 233 -9.47 2.59 11.39
C ARG A 233 -8.93 4.00 11.24
N TYR A 234 -7.66 4.14 10.88
CA TYR A 234 -7.11 5.46 10.56
C TYR A 234 -7.72 6.03 9.29
N PHE A 235 -7.93 5.20 8.29
CA PHE A 235 -8.62 5.55 7.06
C PHE A 235 -10.00 6.17 7.33
N ASP A 236 -10.82 5.57 8.19
CA ASP A 236 -12.13 6.09 8.58
C ASP A 236 -12.04 7.51 9.14
N HIS A 237 -11.11 7.75 10.07
CA HIS A 237 -10.91 9.08 10.67
C HIS A 237 -10.35 10.09 9.68
N ILE A 238 -9.47 9.67 8.77
CA ILE A 238 -8.89 10.55 7.75
C ILE A 238 -9.96 11.01 6.76
N HIS A 239 -10.81 10.11 6.30
CA HIS A 239 -11.91 10.47 5.41
C HIS A 239 -12.99 11.32 6.10
N ALA A 240 -13.28 11.06 7.37
CA ALA A 240 -14.17 11.93 8.14
C ALA A 240 -13.59 13.35 8.27
N PHE A 241 -12.28 13.46 8.57
CA PHE A 241 -11.58 14.74 8.58
C PHE A 241 -11.61 15.43 7.21
N ALA A 242 -11.31 14.69 6.13
CA ALA A 242 -11.33 15.26 4.78
C ALA A 242 -12.70 15.80 4.40
N ARG A 243 -13.77 15.08 4.74
CA ARG A 243 -15.15 15.54 4.54
C ARG A 243 -15.46 16.82 5.32
N ASP A 244 -15.06 16.89 6.59
CA ASP A 244 -15.25 18.09 7.42
C ASP A 244 -14.42 19.27 6.88
N TYR A 245 -13.21 19.03 6.43
CA TYR A 245 -12.36 20.04 5.77
C TYR A 245 -13.03 20.62 4.52
N ILE A 246 -13.62 19.75 3.67
CA ILE A 246 -14.36 20.18 2.48
C ILE A 246 -15.59 21.04 2.87
N LEU A 247 -16.34 20.62 3.86
CA LEU A 247 -17.52 21.36 4.35
C LEU A 247 -17.15 22.74 4.91
N GLU A 248 -16.00 22.86 5.58
CA GLU A 248 -15.53 24.11 6.17
C GLU A 248 -14.98 25.08 5.14
N HIS A 249 -14.16 24.60 4.20
CA HIS A 249 -13.43 25.45 3.27
C HIS A 249 -14.19 25.67 1.96
N GLY A 250 -15.06 24.72 1.57
CA GLY A 250 -15.89 24.83 0.37
C GLY A 250 -15.08 25.22 -0.88
N THR A 251 -15.53 26.26 -1.58
CA THR A 251 -14.90 26.76 -2.79
C THR A 251 -13.63 27.61 -2.54
N SER A 252 -13.22 27.80 -1.29
CA SER A 252 -11.99 28.52 -0.95
C SER A 252 -10.74 27.64 -0.98
N THR A 253 -10.89 26.32 -1.17
CA THR A 253 -9.78 25.35 -1.22
C THR A 253 -9.55 24.77 -2.60
N THR A 254 -8.47 24.01 -2.75
CA THR A 254 -8.10 23.26 -3.94
C THR A 254 -8.00 21.77 -3.63
N ASP A 255 -8.04 20.94 -4.67
CA ASP A 255 -7.80 19.49 -4.56
C ASP A 255 -6.45 19.18 -3.90
N TYR A 256 -5.39 19.89 -4.27
CA TYR A 256 -4.07 19.74 -3.66
C TYR A 256 -4.06 20.06 -2.15
N GLN A 257 -4.73 21.15 -1.74
CA GLN A 257 -4.81 21.52 -0.32
C GLN A 257 -5.55 20.47 0.51
N ILE A 258 -6.61 19.88 -0.05
CA ILE A 258 -7.32 18.77 0.59
C ILE A 258 -6.39 17.58 0.77
N GLY A 259 -5.65 17.18 -0.28
CA GLY A 259 -4.69 16.08 -0.23
C GLY A 259 -3.60 16.29 0.82
N GLN A 260 -3.02 17.47 0.89
CA GLN A 260 -2.01 17.82 1.90
C GLN A 260 -2.59 17.80 3.32
N ALA A 261 -3.79 18.35 3.49
CA ALA A 261 -4.45 18.40 4.80
C ALA A 261 -4.74 17.00 5.34
N LEU A 262 -5.30 16.11 4.51
CA LEU A 262 -5.61 14.73 4.93
C LEU A 262 -4.34 13.90 5.21
N SER A 263 -3.28 14.04 4.40
CA SER A 263 -2.02 13.33 4.62
C SER A 263 -1.37 13.77 5.92
N SER A 264 -1.29 15.08 6.16
CA SER A 264 -0.76 15.64 7.41
C SER A 264 -1.57 15.19 8.63
N TYR A 265 -2.91 15.22 8.54
CA TYR A 265 -3.79 14.76 9.61
C TYR A 265 -3.57 13.28 9.91
N GLY A 266 -3.53 12.43 8.87
CA GLY A 266 -3.38 10.98 9.01
C GLY A 266 -2.05 10.57 9.63
N ILE A 267 -0.93 11.13 9.16
CA ILE A 267 0.39 10.88 9.75
C ILE A 267 0.42 11.29 11.22
N ASN A 268 -0.08 12.49 11.55
CA ASN A 268 -0.12 12.95 12.94
C ASN A 268 -1.02 12.08 13.82
N LEU A 269 -2.13 11.55 13.27
CA LEU A 269 -3.02 10.63 13.98
C LEU A 269 -2.30 9.30 14.29
N MET A 270 -1.64 8.72 13.30
CA MET A 270 -0.89 7.47 13.46
C MET A 270 0.28 7.63 14.43
N MET A 271 1.05 8.72 14.33
CA MET A 271 2.19 9.02 15.20
C MET A 271 1.82 9.15 16.69
N ARG A 272 0.57 9.52 17.01
CA ARG A 272 0.11 9.53 18.41
C ARG A 272 -0.07 8.14 18.99
N ASP A 273 -0.46 7.18 18.14
CA ASP A 273 -0.80 5.83 18.57
C ASP A 273 0.38 4.87 18.44
N VAL A 274 1.25 5.08 17.44
CA VAL A 274 2.45 4.27 17.24
C VAL A 274 3.56 4.75 18.17
N LYS A 275 3.88 3.94 19.16
CA LYS A 275 4.88 4.26 20.19
C LYS A 275 5.83 3.10 20.41
N ARG A 276 7.09 3.43 20.70
CA ARG A 276 8.10 2.51 21.20
C ARG A 276 8.69 3.11 22.47
N ASP A 277 8.76 2.30 23.54
CA ASP A 277 9.22 2.75 24.86
C ASP A 277 8.48 3.98 25.38
N GLY A 278 7.15 4.06 25.09
CA GLY A 278 6.31 5.17 25.48
C GLY A 278 6.47 6.46 24.65
N LYS A 279 7.40 6.49 23.68
CA LYS A 279 7.64 7.64 22.81
C LYS A 279 7.07 7.40 21.42
N PRO A 280 6.50 8.42 20.75
CA PRO A 280 6.11 8.33 19.34
C PRO A 280 7.32 8.00 18.47
N HIS A 281 7.12 7.10 17.48
CA HIS A 281 8.11 6.86 16.44
C HIS A 281 7.39 6.48 15.13
N SER A 282 8.10 6.57 13.99
CA SER A 282 7.59 6.09 12.72
C SER A 282 7.34 4.59 12.77
N ALA A 283 6.18 4.16 12.30
CA ALA A 283 5.95 2.76 12.04
C ALA A 283 6.68 2.35 10.75
N VAL A 284 7.18 1.13 10.74
CA VAL A 284 7.77 0.54 9.56
C VAL A 284 6.68 0.36 8.50
N GLY A 285 6.98 0.75 7.23
CA GLY A 285 5.99 0.70 6.15
C GLY A 285 4.74 1.53 6.42
N MET A 286 4.87 2.64 7.14
CA MET A 286 3.78 3.58 7.39
C MET A 286 3.74 4.67 6.33
N ASP A 287 2.58 4.89 5.74
CA ASP A 287 2.34 6.01 4.85
C ASP A 287 0.87 6.44 4.86
N VAL A 288 0.62 7.70 4.54
CA VAL A 288 -0.70 8.26 4.26
C VAL A 288 -0.57 9.22 3.10
N THR A 289 -1.16 8.86 1.98
CA THR A 289 -1.01 9.62 0.74
C THR A 289 -2.36 10.08 0.20
N GLY A 290 -2.50 11.39 -0.02
CA GLY A 290 -3.63 12.01 -0.69
C GLY A 290 -3.25 12.65 -2.03
N ASN A 291 -2.37 12.04 -2.79
CA ASN A 291 -1.77 12.64 -4.00
C ASN A 291 -2.74 12.73 -5.19
N TYR A 292 -3.81 11.94 -5.19
CA TYR A 292 -4.75 11.85 -6.31
C TYR A 292 -6.10 12.50 -6.01
N VAL A 293 -6.18 13.38 -5.00
CA VAL A 293 -7.36 14.22 -4.81
C VAL A 293 -7.53 15.11 -6.03
N ARG A 294 -8.73 15.12 -6.61
CA ARG A 294 -9.02 15.85 -7.85
C ARG A 294 -10.48 16.29 -7.92
N THR A 295 -10.70 17.45 -8.53
CA THR A 295 -12.06 18.05 -8.66
C THR A 295 -12.43 18.33 -10.10
N GLY A 296 -13.72 18.43 -10.37
CA GLY A 296 -14.27 18.77 -11.68
C GLY A 296 -13.88 17.77 -12.77
N VAL A 297 -13.46 18.27 -13.93
CA VAL A 297 -13.15 17.45 -15.11
C VAL A 297 -12.08 16.39 -14.85
N ALA A 298 -11.15 16.63 -13.93
CA ALA A 298 -10.10 15.66 -13.61
C ALA A 298 -10.65 14.36 -13.03
N THR A 299 -11.85 14.37 -12.42
CA THR A 299 -12.50 13.16 -11.93
C THR A 299 -12.91 12.20 -13.04
N ALA A 300 -13.17 12.71 -14.25
CA ALA A 300 -13.61 11.92 -15.40
C ALA A 300 -12.51 11.03 -16.02
N TYR A 301 -11.32 11.05 -15.47
CA TYR A 301 -10.18 10.24 -15.92
C TYR A 301 -9.68 9.36 -14.80
N PRO A 302 -9.60 8.02 -14.99
CA PRO A 302 -9.05 7.11 -13.97
C PRO A 302 -7.64 7.50 -13.55
N HIS A 303 -6.76 7.77 -14.51
CA HIS A 303 -5.37 8.19 -14.30
C HIS A 303 -5.15 9.57 -14.96
N PRO A 304 -5.54 10.67 -14.31
CA PRO A 304 -5.36 11.99 -14.88
C PRO A 304 -3.88 12.37 -14.91
N ASN A 305 -3.47 13.00 -15.96
CA ASN A 305 -2.12 13.56 -16.00
C ASN A 305 -2.03 14.85 -15.23
N GLN A 306 -1.84 15.66 -14.80
CA GLN A 306 -1.61 16.91 -14.11
C GLN A 306 -2.85 17.83 -14.03
N PHE A 307 -3.71 17.55 -13.08
CA PHE A 307 -4.87 18.41 -12.79
C PHE A 307 -4.86 18.96 -11.37
N PHE A 308 -3.66 19.06 -10.78
CA PHE A 308 -3.50 19.52 -9.41
C PHE A 308 -3.66 21.04 -9.29
N HIS A 309 -4.08 21.47 -8.12
CA HIS A 309 -4.38 22.85 -7.78
C HIS A 309 -5.70 23.41 -8.35
N ALA A 310 -6.55 22.56 -8.90
CA ALA A 310 -7.87 22.98 -9.30
C ALA A 310 -8.72 23.39 -8.09
N LYS A 311 -9.41 24.51 -8.22
CA LYS A 311 -10.34 24.97 -7.19
C LYS A 311 -11.53 24.04 -7.08
N VAL A 312 -11.97 23.84 -5.86
CA VAL A 312 -13.25 23.19 -5.59
C VAL A 312 -14.39 24.08 -6.03
N GLU A 313 -15.33 23.55 -6.80
CA GLU A 313 -16.46 24.29 -7.37
C GLU A 313 -17.79 23.62 -7.06
N ARG A 314 -18.83 24.42 -6.82
CA ARG A 314 -20.19 23.91 -6.69
C ARG A 314 -20.67 23.31 -8.02
N GLY A 315 -21.48 22.26 -7.92
CA GLY A 315 -22.00 21.55 -9.10
C GLY A 315 -20.98 20.65 -9.79
N LYS A 316 -19.79 20.47 -9.18
CA LYS A 316 -18.74 19.59 -9.71
C LYS A 316 -18.47 18.41 -8.78
N PRO A 317 -18.03 17.28 -9.33
CA PRO A 317 -17.59 16.15 -8.52
C PRO A 317 -16.21 16.44 -7.92
N LEU A 318 -15.96 15.83 -6.76
CA LEU A 318 -14.68 15.82 -6.09
C LEU A 318 -14.36 14.37 -5.72
N TYR A 319 -13.20 13.92 -6.10
CA TYR A 319 -12.64 12.61 -5.78
C TYR A 319 -11.55 12.78 -4.72
N VAL A 320 -11.69 12.08 -3.63
CA VAL A 320 -10.73 12.10 -2.52
C VAL A 320 -10.16 10.70 -2.34
N ASN A 321 -8.87 10.54 -2.61
CA ASN A 321 -8.16 9.33 -2.26
C ASN A 321 -7.48 9.47 -0.89
N CYS A 322 -7.34 8.35 -0.24
CA CYS A 322 -6.45 8.18 0.90
C CYS A 322 -5.84 6.79 0.79
N ASP A 323 -4.57 6.73 0.44
CA ASP A 323 -3.84 5.49 0.50
C ASP A 323 -3.15 5.42 1.85
N ILE A 324 -3.34 4.33 2.55
CA ILE A 324 -2.83 4.16 3.91
C ILE A 324 -2.08 2.86 4.06
N LEU A 325 -0.91 2.94 4.68
CA LEU A 325 -0.10 1.78 5.03
C LEU A 325 0.32 1.82 6.50
N LEU A 326 0.29 0.67 7.13
CA LEU A 326 0.85 0.41 8.46
C LEU A 326 1.51 -0.96 8.44
N GLY A 327 2.84 -1.00 8.60
CA GLY A 327 3.60 -2.25 8.48
C GLY A 327 3.49 -2.90 7.10
N GLY A 328 3.32 -2.10 6.04
CA GLY A 328 3.07 -2.56 4.67
C GLY A 328 1.63 -3.00 4.40
N TYR A 329 0.73 -2.97 5.37
CA TYR A 329 -0.67 -3.37 5.23
C TYR A 329 -1.61 -2.18 5.31
N GLY A 330 -2.63 -2.22 4.50
CA GLY A 330 -3.61 -1.15 4.32
C GLY A 330 -4.20 -1.25 2.94
N GLY A 331 -4.14 -0.18 2.19
CA GLY A 331 -4.56 -0.14 0.81
C GLY A 331 -4.99 1.24 0.37
N GLU A 332 -5.39 1.30 -0.86
CA GLU A 332 -6.04 2.44 -1.45
C GLU A 332 -7.50 2.52 -1.02
N GLY A 333 -8.00 3.73 -0.93
CA GLY A 333 -9.40 3.95 -0.65
C GLY A 333 -9.84 5.33 -1.11
N TYR A 334 -10.97 5.34 -1.81
CA TYR A 334 -11.46 6.53 -2.47
C TYR A 334 -12.91 6.81 -2.08
N ARG A 335 -13.23 8.09 -1.94
CA ARG A 335 -14.63 8.54 -1.86
C ARG A 335 -14.86 9.67 -2.83
N ASN A 336 -16.03 9.64 -3.44
CA ASN A 336 -16.50 10.71 -4.30
C ASN A 336 -17.49 11.58 -3.55
N TYR A 337 -17.35 12.88 -3.72
CA TYR A 337 -18.29 13.88 -3.26
C TYR A 337 -18.90 14.61 -4.45
N ILE A 338 -20.18 14.89 -4.37
CA ILE A 338 -20.93 15.72 -5.32
C ILE A 338 -21.26 17.02 -4.59
N LEU A 339 -20.64 18.10 -5.06
CA LEU A 339 -20.82 19.41 -4.45
C LEU A 339 -22.09 20.05 -5.02
N LEU A 340 -23.09 20.21 -4.18
CA LEU A 340 -24.42 20.68 -4.61
C LEU A 340 -24.38 22.05 -5.29
N PRO A 341 -25.25 22.28 -6.32
CA PRO A 341 -26.32 21.39 -6.79
C PRO A 341 -25.82 20.23 -7.65
N SER A 342 -26.42 19.04 -7.50
CA SER A 342 -26.17 17.90 -8.39
C SER A 342 -26.91 18.04 -9.71
N THR A 343 -26.47 17.29 -10.72
CA THR A 343 -27.18 17.10 -11.98
C THR A 343 -27.80 15.70 -12.04
N GLN A 344 -28.75 15.47 -12.92
CA GLN A 344 -29.31 14.14 -13.15
C GLN A 344 -28.22 13.11 -13.52
N GLN A 345 -27.18 13.50 -14.24
CA GLN A 345 -26.06 12.63 -14.59
C GLN A 345 -25.25 12.25 -13.36
N HIS A 346 -24.97 13.19 -12.45
CA HIS A 346 -24.35 12.88 -11.17
C HIS A 346 -25.13 11.82 -10.38
N ASP A 347 -26.45 12.03 -10.26
CA ASP A 347 -27.32 11.17 -9.48
C ASP A 347 -27.43 9.75 -10.05
N ARG A 348 -27.49 9.64 -11.37
CA ARG A 348 -27.54 8.36 -12.09
C ARG A 348 -26.23 7.59 -11.94
N MET A 349 -25.09 8.22 -12.22
CA MET A 349 -23.77 7.59 -12.11
C MET A 349 -23.51 7.16 -10.67
N TRP A 350 -23.79 8.04 -9.70
CA TRP A 350 -23.58 7.72 -8.29
C TRP A 350 -24.43 6.50 -7.86
N GLN A 351 -25.70 6.46 -8.25
CA GLN A 351 -26.58 5.34 -7.90
C GLN A 351 -26.08 4.02 -8.49
N VAL A 352 -25.73 4.00 -9.79
CA VAL A 352 -25.23 2.80 -10.46
C VAL A 352 -23.94 2.30 -9.79
N VAL A 353 -23.03 3.20 -9.42
CA VAL A 353 -21.80 2.85 -8.72
C VAL A 353 -22.11 2.30 -7.30
N ALA A 354 -22.99 2.95 -6.56
CA ALA A 354 -23.37 2.47 -5.22
C ALA A 354 -24.02 1.07 -5.28
N ASP A 355 -24.90 0.83 -6.25
CA ASP A 355 -25.53 -0.47 -6.47
C ASP A 355 -24.48 -1.54 -6.82
N THR A 356 -23.50 -1.21 -7.67
CA THR A 356 -22.44 -2.16 -8.07
C THR A 356 -21.46 -2.45 -6.94
N VAL A 357 -21.16 -1.49 -6.07
CA VAL A 357 -20.40 -1.76 -4.83
C VAL A 357 -21.16 -2.80 -3.97
N GLN A 358 -22.46 -2.60 -3.77
CA GLN A 358 -23.29 -3.53 -3.00
C GLN A 358 -23.29 -4.93 -3.63
N MET A 359 -23.46 -5.04 -4.96
CA MET A 359 -23.41 -6.31 -5.69
C MET A 359 -22.08 -7.04 -5.48
N ILE A 360 -20.95 -6.32 -5.58
CA ILE A 360 -19.62 -6.92 -5.36
C ILE A 360 -19.52 -7.48 -3.94
N VAL A 361 -19.93 -6.73 -2.92
CA VAL A 361 -19.88 -7.17 -1.52
C VAL A 361 -20.74 -8.40 -1.29
N GLU A 362 -21.93 -8.45 -1.88
CA GLU A 362 -22.89 -9.59 -1.72
C GLU A 362 -22.45 -10.84 -2.47
N ASP A 363 -21.89 -10.68 -3.67
CA ASP A 363 -21.49 -11.81 -4.53
C ASP A 363 -20.09 -12.35 -4.20
N THR A 364 -19.22 -11.56 -3.56
CA THR A 364 -17.86 -11.99 -3.18
C THR A 364 -17.92 -12.86 -1.93
N LYS A 365 -17.89 -14.18 -2.13
CA LYS A 365 -17.94 -15.18 -1.05
C LYS A 365 -17.16 -16.43 -1.45
N PRO A 366 -16.76 -17.29 -0.51
CA PRO A 366 -16.06 -18.53 -0.85
C PRO A 366 -16.85 -19.37 -1.85
N GLY A 367 -16.15 -19.84 -2.88
CA GLY A 367 -16.72 -20.62 -3.98
C GLY A 367 -17.26 -19.79 -5.16
N ALA A 368 -17.39 -18.48 -5.04
CA ALA A 368 -17.70 -17.61 -6.18
C ALA A 368 -16.50 -17.52 -7.14
N VAL A 369 -16.75 -17.20 -8.41
CA VAL A 369 -15.72 -17.04 -9.44
C VAL A 369 -15.53 -15.55 -9.77
N CYS A 370 -14.30 -15.10 -9.85
CA CYS A 370 -13.99 -13.69 -10.07
C CYS A 370 -14.58 -13.14 -11.36
N SER A 371 -14.51 -13.90 -12.47
CA SER A 371 -15.08 -13.49 -13.77
C SER A 371 -16.60 -13.36 -13.75
N GLU A 372 -17.31 -14.19 -12.99
CA GLU A 372 -18.76 -14.13 -12.87
C GLU A 372 -19.22 -12.85 -12.13
N ILE A 373 -18.48 -12.43 -11.10
CA ILE A 373 -18.76 -11.17 -10.40
C ILE A 373 -18.54 -10.00 -11.34
N ALA A 374 -17.41 -9.97 -12.06
CA ALA A 374 -17.12 -8.94 -13.03
C ALA A 374 -18.20 -8.88 -14.12
N TYR A 375 -18.64 -10.03 -14.64
CA TYR A 375 -19.71 -10.11 -15.64
C TYR A 375 -21.00 -9.50 -15.12
N LYS A 376 -21.46 -9.87 -13.94
CA LYS A 376 -22.69 -9.33 -13.34
C LYS A 376 -22.63 -7.81 -13.16
N VAL A 377 -21.52 -7.28 -12.68
CA VAL A 377 -21.31 -5.86 -12.48
C VAL A 377 -21.38 -5.11 -13.82
N HIS A 378 -20.64 -5.56 -14.82
CA HIS A 378 -20.65 -4.92 -16.14
C HIS A 378 -22.00 -5.07 -16.85
N ALA A 379 -22.66 -6.21 -16.76
CA ALA A 379 -24.01 -6.41 -17.31
C ALA A 379 -25.02 -5.43 -16.68
N TYR A 380 -24.93 -5.20 -15.37
CA TYR A 380 -25.76 -4.20 -14.70
C TYR A 380 -25.47 -2.79 -15.18
N GLN A 381 -24.19 -2.39 -15.24
CA GLN A 381 -23.76 -1.08 -15.73
C GLN A 381 -24.25 -0.83 -17.18
N ILE A 382 -24.12 -1.83 -18.06
CA ILE A 382 -24.62 -1.77 -19.44
C ILE A 382 -26.15 -1.63 -19.47
N LYS A 383 -26.87 -2.41 -18.68
CA LYS A 383 -28.34 -2.31 -18.58
C LYS A 383 -28.81 -0.93 -18.13
N GLN A 384 -28.01 -0.26 -17.31
CA GLN A 384 -28.27 1.13 -16.88
C GLN A 384 -27.87 2.18 -17.94
N GLY A 385 -27.37 1.76 -19.12
CA GLY A 385 -26.95 2.64 -20.21
C GLY A 385 -25.60 3.33 -19.97
N MET A 386 -24.72 2.69 -19.18
CA MET A 386 -23.41 3.25 -18.80
C MET A 386 -22.24 2.63 -19.58
N GLN A 387 -22.47 1.84 -20.63
CA GLN A 387 -21.42 1.10 -21.35
C GLN A 387 -20.24 1.98 -21.80
N GLU A 388 -20.48 3.18 -22.28
CA GLU A 388 -19.44 4.11 -22.74
C GLU A 388 -18.61 4.72 -21.60
N LEU A 389 -19.05 4.52 -20.34
CA LEU A 389 -18.45 5.08 -19.14
C LEU A 389 -17.61 4.04 -18.36
N ILE A 390 -17.57 2.79 -18.82
CA ILE A 390 -16.82 1.70 -18.18
C ILE A 390 -15.40 1.68 -18.76
N TYR A 391 -14.39 1.91 -17.93
CA TYR A 391 -13.00 2.01 -18.37
C TYR A 391 -12.09 0.91 -17.83
N HIS A 392 -12.50 0.21 -16.78
CA HIS A 392 -11.68 -0.82 -16.16
C HIS A 392 -12.52 -1.88 -15.42
N ARG A 393 -11.88 -2.93 -14.97
CA ARG A 393 -12.47 -3.97 -14.13
C ARG A 393 -12.99 -3.42 -12.80
N PRO A 394 -14.00 -4.04 -12.18
CA PRO A 394 -14.62 -3.53 -10.95
C PRO A 394 -13.83 -3.79 -9.66
N GLY A 395 -12.68 -4.47 -9.74
CA GLY A 395 -11.84 -4.72 -8.57
C GLY A 395 -10.64 -5.60 -8.85
N HIS A 396 -9.76 -5.74 -7.86
CA HIS A 396 -8.57 -6.57 -7.92
C HIS A 396 -8.17 -7.05 -6.53
N GLY A 397 -7.41 -8.14 -6.47
CA GLY A 397 -6.78 -8.58 -5.23
C GLY A 397 -5.82 -7.50 -4.70
N GLN A 398 -5.74 -7.40 -3.39
CA GLN A 398 -4.82 -6.47 -2.72
C GLN A 398 -3.79 -7.22 -1.90
N GLY A 399 -2.52 -6.95 -2.18
CA GLY A 399 -1.37 -7.46 -1.47
C GLY A 399 -0.87 -6.55 -0.37
N GLN A 400 0.40 -6.77 -0.05
CA GLN A 400 1.22 -5.90 0.76
C GLN A 400 1.75 -4.76 -0.13
N ASN A 401 2.03 -3.60 0.45
CA ASN A 401 2.53 -2.38 -0.20
C ASN A 401 1.50 -1.50 -0.89
N PHE A 402 2.00 -0.32 -1.29
CA PHE A 402 1.29 0.87 -1.72
C PHE A 402 0.37 0.66 -2.94
N VAL A 403 0.84 -0.07 -3.92
CA VAL A 403 0.09 -0.33 -5.17
C VAL A 403 -0.34 -1.80 -5.23
N GLY A 404 -0.52 -2.43 -4.11
CA GLY A 404 -0.71 -3.86 -3.93
C GLY A 404 -1.66 -4.61 -4.88
N HIS A 405 -1.77 -4.16 -6.15
CA HIS A 405 -2.50 -4.86 -7.19
C HIS A 405 -1.89 -6.24 -7.41
N GLN A 406 -2.62 -7.25 -7.09
CA GLN A 406 -2.22 -8.64 -7.30
C GLN A 406 -3.42 -9.47 -7.72
N PRO A 407 -3.22 -10.65 -8.31
CA PRO A 407 -4.27 -11.63 -8.46
C PRO A 407 -4.94 -12.00 -7.12
N PRO A 408 -6.20 -12.48 -7.17
CA PRO A 408 -7.03 -12.57 -8.37
C PRO A 408 -7.68 -11.23 -8.71
N PHE A 409 -8.18 -11.12 -9.93
CA PHE A 409 -8.82 -9.91 -10.42
C PHE A 409 -10.33 -10.13 -10.59
N LEU A 410 -11.15 -9.22 -10.14
CA LEU A 410 -12.58 -9.19 -10.55
C LEU A 410 -12.62 -8.73 -12.01
N ALA A 411 -12.33 -9.63 -12.92
CA ALA A 411 -12.15 -9.36 -14.36
C ALA A 411 -12.72 -10.51 -15.18
N LEU A 412 -13.22 -10.21 -16.40
CA LEU A 412 -13.92 -11.17 -17.27
C LEU A 412 -13.07 -12.40 -17.65
N GLY A 413 -11.76 -12.31 -17.56
CA GLY A 413 -10.83 -13.40 -17.90
C GLY A 413 -10.19 -14.09 -16.71
N ASP A 414 -10.67 -13.86 -15.49
CA ASP A 414 -10.10 -14.45 -14.28
C ASP A 414 -11.07 -15.47 -13.65
N ASP A 415 -10.81 -16.75 -13.89
CA ASP A 415 -11.65 -17.85 -13.41
C ASP A 415 -11.23 -18.36 -12.01
N THR A 416 -10.46 -17.56 -11.27
CA THR A 416 -10.07 -17.92 -9.91
C THR A 416 -11.30 -18.05 -9.02
N VAL A 417 -11.37 -19.17 -8.30
CA VAL A 417 -12.37 -19.42 -7.27
C VAL A 417 -11.97 -18.66 -6.00
N ILE A 418 -12.90 -17.89 -5.48
CA ILE A 418 -12.67 -17.07 -4.29
C ILE A 418 -12.61 -17.96 -3.05
N GLU A 419 -11.61 -17.70 -2.20
CA GLU A 419 -11.38 -18.41 -0.95
C GLU A 419 -11.44 -17.46 0.25
N ARG A 420 -11.72 -18.01 1.42
CA ARG A 420 -11.62 -17.30 2.69
C ARG A 420 -10.20 -16.72 2.88
N GLY A 421 -10.12 -15.47 3.36
CA GLY A 421 -8.85 -14.76 3.57
C GLY A 421 -8.38 -13.99 2.35
N MET A 422 -8.97 -14.16 1.18
CA MET A 422 -8.73 -13.26 0.05
C MET A 422 -9.23 -11.85 0.36
N THR A 423 -8.56 -10.86 -0.19
CA THR A 423 -8.95 -9.45 -0.06
C THR A 423 -8.94 -8.77 -1.41
N PHE A 424 -9.93 -7.92 -1.65
CA PHE A 424 -10.10 -7.22 -2.92
C PHE A 424 -10.27 -5.72 -2.72
N SER A 425 -9.80 -4.91 -3.65
CA SER A 425 -10.31 -3.58 -3.89
C SER A 425 -11.69 -3.68 -4.54
N VAL A 426 -12.59 -2.80 -4.17
CA VAL A 426 -13.95 -2.68 -4.73
C VAL A 426 -14.06 -1.30 -5.36
N GLU A 427 -13.97 -1.24 -6.70
CA GLU A 427 -13.85 0.01 -7.43
C GLU A 427 -14.58 0.00 -8.80
N PRO A 428 -15.91 -0.16 -8.81
CA PRO A 428 -16.69 -0.23 -10.04
C PRO A 428 -16.91 1.16 -10.67
N GLY A 429 -15.82 1.86 -11.05
CA GLY A 429 -15.84 3.24 -11.50
C GLY A 429 -16.57 3.49 -12.81
N LEU A 430 -17.16 4.67 -12.94
CA LEU A 430 -17.77 5.22 -14.15
C LEU A 430 -17.20 6.60 -14.46
N TYR A 431 -16.88 6.84 -15.75
CA TYR A 431 -16.18 8.06 -16.19
C TYR A 431 -16.83 8.64 -17.44
N ASP A 432 -17.39 9.84 -17.32
CA ASP A 432 -17.97 10.59 -18.42
C ASP A 432 -17.06 11.79 -18.79
N ALA A 433 -16.14 11.57 -19.72
CA ALA A 433 -15.21 12.60 -20.17
C ALA A 433 -15.92 13.79 -20.85
N LYS A 434 -17.09 13.56 -21.46
CA LYS A 434 -17.87 14.62 -22.12
C LYS A 434 -18.54 15.54 -21.10
N ALA A 435 -19.08 14.95 -20.03
CA ALA A 435 -19.69 15.70 -18.94
C ALA A 435 -18.68 16.23 -17.92
N GLY A 436 -17.44 15.72 -17.94
CA GLY A 436 -16.43 16.02 -16.93
C GLY A 436 -16.76 15.44 -15.56
N ILE A 437 -17.33 14.24 -15.52
CA ILE A 437 -17.80 13.57 -14.29
C ILE A 437 -17.17 12.19 -14.19
N GLY A 438 -16.52 11.90 -13.06
CA GLY A 438 -16.08 10.57 -12.71
C GLY A 438 -16.52 10.22 -11.29
N ILE A 439 -17.00 8.99 -11.11
CA ILE A 439 -17.38 8.43 -9.82
C ILE A 439 -16.72 7.08 -9.71
N ASN A 440 -15.73 6.98 -8.84
CA ASN A 440 -14.99 5.77 -8.54
C ASN A 440 -14.65 5.72 -7.05
N PRO A 441 -15.55 5.18 -6.21
CA PRO A 441 -15.18 4.85 -4.86
C PRO A 441 -14.26 3.63 -4.86
N SER A 442 -13.35 3.54 -3.90
CA SER A 442 -12.62 2.32 -3.62
C SER A 442 -12.64 2.01 -2.14
N ASP A 443 -12.76 0.74 -1.82
CA ASP A 443 -12.66 0.21 -0.48
C ASP A 443 -12.03 -1.17 -0.52
N ARG A 444 -11.51 -1.64 0.59
CA ARG A 444 -11.01 -3.00 0.68
C ARG A 444 -12.06 -3.90 1.33
N LEU A 445 -12.35 -5.02 0.70
CA LEU A 445 -13.14 -6.08 1.33
C LEU A 445 -12.25 -7.27 1.73
N VAL A 446 -12.69 -8.01 2.73
CA VAL A 446 -12.12 -9.28 3.14
C VAL A 446 -13.17 -10.38 3.06
N VAL A 447 -12.77 -11.53 2.52
CA VAL A 447 -13.62 -12.72 2.41
C VAL A 447 -13.56 -13.51 3.71
N LEU A 448 -14.72 -13.68 4.35
CA LEU A 448 -14.92 -14.48 5.57
C LEU A 448 -15.41 -15.89 5.20
N ASP A 449 -15.92 -16.64 6.18
CA ASP A 449 -16.35 -18.03 5.97
C ASP A 449 -17.56 -18.18 5.04
N ASP A 450 -18.48 -17.22 5.04
CA ASP A 450 -19.76 -17.27 4.30
C ASP A 450 -20.07 -16.03 3.46
N ARG A 451 -19.28 -14.97 3.58
CA ARG A 451 -19.49 -13.65 2.98
C ARG A 451 -18.21 -12.83 2.88
N ALA A 452 -18.30 -11.68 2.21
CA ALA A 452 -17.29 -10.64 2.34
C ALA A 452 -17.83 -9.44 3.13
N VAL A 453 -16.89 -8.66 3.71
CA VAL A 453 -17.18 -7.41 4.41
C VAL A 453 -16.19 -6.33 4.02
N LEU A 454 -16.66 -5.10 3.93
CA LEU A 454 -15.79 -3.94 3.73
C LEU A 454 -14.98 -3.66 4.99
N MET A 455 -13.75 -3.22 4.83
CA MET A 455 -12.87 -2.90 5.96
C MET A 455 -13.11 -1.50 6.51
N SER A 456 -13.58 -0.55 5.68
CA SER A 456 -13.93 0.78 6.18
C SER A 456 -15.34 0.83 6.79
N ARG A 457 -15.54 1.85 7.64
CA ARG A 457 -16.83 2.20 8.24
C ARG A 457 -17.51 3.39 7.55
N ILE A 458 -16.97 3.80 6.40
CA ILE A 458 -17.47 4.95 5.65
C ILE A 458 -18.66 4.50 4.80
N PRO A 459 -19.87 5.06 5.01
CA PRO A 459 -21.04 4.61 4.30
C PRO A 459 -21.05 5.03 2.83
N PHE A 460 -21.62 4.17 1.98
CA PHE A 460 -21.94 4.51 0.60
C PHE A 460 -23.36 5.07 0.52
N THR A 461 -23.55 6.28 1.06
CA THR A 461 -24.86 6.96 1.11
C THR A 461 -24.78 8.36 0.52
N LYS A 462 -25.93 8.88 0.06
CA LYS A 462 -26.02 10.27 -0.41
C LYS A 462 -25.73 11.27 0.72
N GLU A 463 -26.09 10.96 1.95
CA GLU A 463 -25.77 11.80 3.12
C GLU A 463 -24.26 12.00 3.29
N TRP A 464 -23.47 10.95 3.04
CA TRP A 464 -22.01 11.06 3.06
C TRP A 464 -21.48 11.82 1.87
N SER A 465 -21.97 11.51 0.66
CA SER A 465 -21.36 11.90 -0.62
C SER A 465 -21.84 13.25 -1.16
N TYR A 466 -23.05 13.73 -0.79
CA TYR A 466 -23.62 14.98 -1.34
C TYR A 466 -23.41 16.10 -0.34
N LEU A 467 -22.57 17.09 -0.71
CA LEU A 467 -22.14 18.14 0.20
C LEU A 467 -22.69 19.51 -0.26
N LYS A 468 -23.25 20.24 0.71
CA LYS A 468 -23.60 21.64 0.56
C LYS A 468 -22.43 22.47 1.08
N VAL A 469 -21.61 23.02 0.19
CA VAL A 469 -20.44 23.84 0.48
C VAL A 469 -20.69 25.31 0.14
#